data_666028459a3a8eebb512b8d48b96dfcd
#
_entry.id   666028459a3a8eebb512b8d48b96dfcd
#
_cell.length_a   1.000
_cell.length_b   1.000
_cell.length_c   1.000
_cell.angle_alpha   90.00
_cell.angle_beta   90.00
_cell.angle_gamma   90.00
#
_symmetry.space_group_name_H-M   'P 1'
#
loop_
_entity.id
_entity.type
_entity.pdbx_description
1 polymer ?
#
loop_
_entity_poly.entity_id
_entity_poly.type
_entity_poly.pdbx_seq_one_letter_code
_entity_poly.pdbx_strand_id
1 'polypeptide(L)'
;MGFLPSESNRKIERVVVKLSGSLFESDIEKSHLKPYIKIFSDLRKKGLKMVLVAGGGKNARRYIAAARKMGADESSLDEIGIIISRLNALLIIAGFGRLVKQYVPITLAEVAKAFDEKGLVVTGGLHPGQSTNATASLIAERIGAD
;
A
#
# COMPACT_ATOMS: atom_id res chain seq x y z
N MET A 1 -21.50 11.76 39.90
CA MET A 1 -20.13 11.28 39.55
C MET A 1 -20.25 10.50 38.26
N GLY A 2 -19.77 11.07 37.17
CA GLY A 2 -19.76 10.37 35.89
C GLY A 2 -18.66 9.33 35.86
N PHE A 3 -19.02 8.06 35.66
CA PHE A 3 -18.09 7.07 35.20
C PHE A 3 -17.71 7.47 33.77
N LEU A 4 -16.45 7.87 33.58
CA LEU A 4 -15.86 7.84 32.23
C LEU A 4 -15.89 6.35 31.82
N PRO A 5 -16.44 6.01 30.63
CA PRO A 5 -16.30 4.66 30.16
C PRO A 5 -14.80 4.38 30.12
N SER A 6 -14.39 3.29 30.77
CA SER A 6 -13.05 2.74 30.61
C SER A 6 -12.79 2.70 29.12
N GLU A 7 -11.70 3.33 28.65
CA GLU A 7 -11.22 3.11 27.31
C GLU A 7 -11.20 1.60 27.14
N SER A 8 -12.18 1.09 26.39
CA SER A 8 -12.23 -0.32 26.09
C SER A 8 -10.92 -0.61 25.38
N ASN A 9 -10.14 -1.53 25.90
CA ASN A 9 -8.89 -2.01 25.34
C ASN A 9 -9.23 -2.70 24.02
N ARG A 10 -9.62 -1.86 23.01
CA ARG A 10 -10.06 -2.31 21.70
C ARG A 10 -8.85 -2.85 20.98
N LYS A 11 -8.81 -4.17 20.85
CA LYS A 11 -7.73 -4.83 20.13
C LYS A 11 -7.78 -4.41 18.67
N ILE A 12 -6.72 -3.81 18.18
CA ILE A 12 -6.57 -3.50 16.76
C ILE A 12 -6.34 -4.80 16.01
N GLU A 13 -7.18 -5.11 15.04
CA GLU A 13 -7.17 -6.36 14.29
C GLU A 13 -6.90 -6.17 12.80
N ARG A 14 -7.31 -5.03 12.25
CA ARG A 14 -7.25 -4.72 10.81
C ARG A 14 -6.75 -3.31 10.60
N VAL A 15 -5.68 -3.17 9.84
CA VAL A 15 -5.11 -1.86 9.54
C VAL A 15 -4.78 -1.71 8.06
N VAL A 16 -4.80 -0.48 7.58
CA VAL A 16 -4.25 -0.10 6.30
C VAL A 16 -3.04 0.79 6.56
N VAL A 17 -1.92 0.43 5.99
CA VAL A 17 -0.65 1.16 6.14
C VAL A 17 -0.24 1.71 4.79
N LYS A 18 -0.09 3.02 4.68
CA LYS A 18 0.51 3.62 3.51
C LYS A 18 2.03 3.60 3.64
N LEU A 19 2.68 2.96 2.68
CA LEU A 19 4.13 3.01 2.54
C LEU A 19 4.50 4.21 1.69
N SER A 20 5.18 5.18 2.30
CA SER A 20 5.63 6.36 1.58
C SER A 20 6.53 5.99 0.40
N GLY A 21 6.34 6.66 -0.72
CA GLY A 21 7.23 6.51 -1.87
C GLY A 21 8.70 6.81 -1.58
N SER A 22 8.98 7.58 -0.50
CA SER A 22 10.34 7.85 -0.04
C SER A 22 11.13 6.60 0.36
N LEU A 23 10.45 5.51 0.71
CA LEU A 23 11.10 4.22 0.98
C LEU A 23 11.78 3.61 -0.25
N PHE A 24 11.39 4.05 -1.45
CA PHE A 24 11.84 3.54 -2.74
C PHE A 24 12.72 4.53 -3.51
N GLU A 25 13.09 5.66 -2.91
CA GLU A 25 13.78 6.76 -3.60
C GLU A 25 15.29 6.64 -3.60
N SER A 26 15.87 6.04 -2.58
CA SER A 26 17.29 5.81 -2.49
C SER A 26 17.69 4.60 -3.33
N ASP A 27 18.98 4.36 -3.47
CA ASP A 27 19.53 3.24 -4.20
C ASP A 27 18.76 1.94 -3.86
N ILE A 28 17.94 1.48 -4.80
CA ILE A 28 17.03 0.34 -4.60
C ILE A 28 17.82 -0.94 -4.28
N GLU A 29 19.01 -1.10 -4.80
CA GLU A 29 19.87 -2.26 -4.50
C GLU A 29 20.34 -2.27 -3.05
N LYS A 30 20.51 -1.10 -2.46
CA LYS A 30 20.86 -0.91 -1.04
C LYS A 30 19.63 -0.63 -0.19
N SER A 31 18.45 -0.96 -0.68
CA SER A 31 17.20 -0.63 -0.03
C SER A 31 17.11 -1.23 1.37
N HIS A 32 16.73 -0.39 2.33
CA HIS A 32 16.46 -0.80 3.71
C HIS A 32 15.04 -1.36 3.87
N LEU A 33 14.55 -2.09 2.87
CA LEU A 33 13.20 -2.65 2.88
C LEU A 33 13.11 -3.91 3.75
N LYS A 34 14.18 -4.66 3.89
CA LYS A 34 14.19 -5.90 4.69
C LYS A 34 13.70 -5.72 6.13
N PRO A 35 14.09 -4.67 6.88
CA PRO A 35 13.55 -4.46 8.23
C PRO A 35 12.03 -4.25 8.24
N TYR A 36 11.48 -3.55 7.25
CA TYR A 36 10.03 -3.36 7.12
C TYR A 36 9.32 -4.68 6.81
N ILE A 37 9.86 -5.47 5.89
CA ILE A 37 9.34 -6.81 5.57
C ILE A 37 9.29 -7.67 6.84
N LYS A 38 10.36 -7.67 7.63
CA LYS A 38 10.43 -8.41 8.89
C LYS A 38 9.37 -7.95 9.88
N ILE A 39 9.23 -6.64 10.09
CA ILE A 39 8.25 -6.06 11.03
C ILE A 39 6.83 -6.48 10.64
N PHE A 40 6.44 -6.30 9.40
CA PHE A 40 5.09 -6.65 8.93
C PHE A 40 4.84 -8.16 8.95
N SER A 41 5.85 -8.97 8.62
CA SER A 41 5.76 -10.43 8.72
C SER A 41 5.52 -10.87 10.17
N ASP A 42 6.24 -10.30 11.12
CA ASP A 42 6.10 -10.61 12.54
C ASP A 42 4.72 -10.18 13.06
N LEU A 43 4.25 -8.99 12.69
CA LEU A 43 2.91 -8.51 13.04
C LEU A 43 1.81 -9.41 12.47
N ARG A 44 1.97 -9.85 11.22
CA ARG A 44 1.01 -10.79 10.61
C ARG A 44 0.97 -12.12 11.35
N LYS A 45 2.09 -12.65 11.75
CA LYS A 45 2.18 -13.89 12.56
C LYS A 45 1.53 -13.76 13.92
N LYS A 46 1.52 -12.56 14.49
CA LYS A 46 0.82 -12.24 15.75
C LYS A 46 -0.69 -12.04 15.58
N GLY A 47 -1.21 -12.16 14.37
CA GLY A 47 -2.63 -12.11 14.08
C GLY A 47 -3.14 -10.79 13.51
N LEU A 48 -2.28 -9.76 13.37
CA LEU A 48 -2.69 -8.50 12.74
C LEU A 48 -2.90 -8.70 11.24
N LYS A 49 -4.04 -8.26 10.73
CA LYS A 49 -4.35 -8.26 9.30
C LYS A 49 -4.10 -6.89 8.71
N MET A 50 -3.45 -6.84 7.56
CA MET A 50 -2.98 -5.57 6.99
C MET A 50 -3.14 -5.50 5.48
N VAL A 51 -3.42 -4.29 5.00
CA VAL A 51 -3.20 -3.93 3.60
C VAL A 51 -2.13 -2.84 3.57
N LEU A 52 -1.08 -3.07 2.83
CA LEU A 52 0.01 -2.12 2.61
C LEU A 52 -0.19 -1.47 1.24
N VAL A 53 -0.23 -0.15 1.21
CA VAL A 53 -0.43 0.63 -0.03
C VAL A 53 0.87 1.35 -0.35
N ALA A 54 1.53 0.94 -1.42
CA ALA A 54 2.77 1.55 -1.86
C ALA A 54 2.51 2.83 -2.67
N GLY A 55 3.24 3.89 -2.35
CA GLY A 55 3.27 5.12 -3.14
C GLY A 55 4.31 5.07 -4.28
N GLY A 56 4.26 6.04 -5.17
CA GLY A 56 5.18 6.13 -6.32
C GLY A 56 6.50 6.86 -6.02
N GLY A 57 6.46 7.84 -5.13
CA GLY A 57 7.62 8.59 -4.70
C GLY A 57 8.28 9.45 -5.77
N LYS A 58 9.55 9.70 -5.60
CA LYS A 58 10.35 10.57 -6.50
C LYS A 58 10.44 10.02 -7.92
N ASN A 59 10.50 8.69 -8.08
CA ASN A 59 10.53 8.07 -9.40
C ASN A 59 9.25 8.37 -10.19
N ALA A 60 8.08 8.27 -9.55
CA ALA A 60 6.82 8.65 -10.17
C ALA A 60 6.84 10.13 -10.59
N ARG A 61 7.28 11.03 -9.72
CA ARG A 61 7.36 12.46 -10.02
C ARG A 61 8.30 12.75 -11.20
N ARG A 62 9.42 12.06 -11.30
CA ARG A 62 10.37 12.21 -12.43
C ARG A 62 9.77 11.76 -13.75
N TYR A 63 9.11 10.61 -13.77
CA TYR A 63 8.44 10.10 -14.97
C TYR A 63 7.28 10.99 -15.39
N ILE A 64 6.48 11.44 -14.44
CA ILE A 64 5.37 12.37 -14.69
C ILE A 64 5.88 13.69 -15.28
N ALA A 65 6.93 14.26 -14.70
CA ALA A 65 7.55 15.50 -15.22
C ALA A 65 8.06 15.32 -16.65
N ALA A 66 8.71 14.22 -16.96
CA ALA A 66 9.19 13.91 -18.30
C ALA A 66 8.03 13.76 -19.30
N ALA A 67 6.99 13.01 -18.94
CA ALA A 67 5.83 12.80 -19.76
C ALA A 67 5.05 14.12 -20.01
N ARG A 68 4.96 14.97 -18.98
CA ARG A 68 4.35 16.30 -19.10
C ARG A 68 5.08 17.17 -20.14
N LYS A 69 6.40 17.14 -20.13
CA LYS A 69 7.22 17.85 -21.15
C LYS A 69 7.00 17.31 -22.56
N MET A 70 6.64 16.05 -22.70
CA MET A 70 6.30 15.44 -23.99
C MET A 70 4.84 15.67 -24.42
N GLY A 71 4.07 16.41 -23.62
CA GLY A 71 2.68 16.77 -23.93
C GLY A 71 1.62 15.75 -23.51
N ALA A 72 1.97 14.83 -22.58
CA ALA A 72 0.99 13.88 -22.05
C ALA A 72 -0.14 14.59 -21.29
N ASP A 73 -1.37 14.08 -21.43
CA ASP A 73 -2.53 14.57 -20.70
C ASP A 73 -2.53 14.10 -19.23
N GLU A 74 -3.38 14.71 -18.41
CA GLU A 74 -3.43 14.40 -16.97
C GLU A 74 -3.80 12.94 -16.68
N SER A 75 -4.64 12.32 -17.50
CA SER A 75 -5.00 10.91 -17.36
C SER A 75 -3.79 9.99 -17.57
N SER A 76 -2.97 10.27 -18.57
CA SER A 76 -1.73 9.55 -18.84
C SER A 76 -0.71 9.73 -17.72
N LEU A 77 -0.62 10.93 -17.15
CA LEU A 77 0.26 11.22 -16.00
C LEU A 77 -0.17 10.45 -14.76
N ASP A 78 -1.45 10.38 -14.48
CA ASP A 78 -2.00 9.59 -13.38
C ASP A 78 -1.71 8.09 -13.55
N GLU A 79 -1.85 7.58 -14.76
CA GLU A 79 -1.54 6.19 -15.09
C GLU A 79 -0.07 5.85 -14.83
N ILE A 80 0.84 6.73 -15.23
CA ILE A 80 2.28 6.58 -14.96
C ILE A 80 2.52 6.47 -13.45
N GLY A 81 1.92 7.35 -12.66
CA GLY A 81 2.03 7.32 -11.21
C GLY A 81 1.53 6.01 -10.60
N ILE A 82 0.41 5.51 -11.09
CA ILE A 82 -0.19 4.23 -10.67
C ILE A 82 0.76 3.07 -10.99
N ILE A 83 1.29 3.00 -12.19
CA ILE A 83 2.19 1.94 -12.64
C ILE A 83 3.44 1.89 -11.77
N ILE A 84 4.04 3.03 -11.46
CA ILE A 84 5.22 3.09 -10.61
C ILE A 84 4.90 2.66 -9.17
N SER A 85 3.76 3.08 -8.62
CA SER A 85 3.33 2.62 -7.30
C SER A 85 3.14 1.10 -7.26
N ARG A 86 2.61 0.51 -8.31
CA ARG A 86 2.45 -0.95 -8.46
C ARG A 86 3.79 -1.66 -8.62
N LEU A 87 4.76 -1.05 -9.29
CA LEU A 87 6.12 -1.57 -9.37
C LEU A 87 6.76 -1.63 -7.98
N ASN A 88 6.60 -0.58 -7.18
CA ASN A 88 7.05 -0.55 -5.79
C ASN A 88 6.34 -1.64 -4.95
N ALA A 89 5.04 -1.84 -5.17
CA ALA A 89 4.30 -2.92 -4.52
C ALA A 89 4.85 -4.31 -4.88
N LEU A 90 5.20 -4.55 -6.15
CA LEU A 90 5.82 -5.81 -6.58
C LEU A 90 7.15 -6.08 -5.87
N LEU A 91 7.95 -5.05 -5.65
CA LEU A 91 9.21 -5.18 -4.92
C LEU A 91 8.96 -5.65 -3.47
N ILE A 92 7.96 -5.09 -2.81
CA ILE A 92 7.56 -5.50 -1.45
C ILE A 92 7.00 -6.93 -1.45
N ILE A 93 6.17 -7.28 -2.43
CA ILE A 93 5.64 -8.64 -2.59
C ILE A 93 6.77 -9.66 -2.71
N ALA A 94 7.80 -9.35 -3.48
CA ALA A 94 8.97 -10.21 -3.61
C ALA A 94 9.66 -10.48 -2.26
N GLY A 95 9.67 -9.49 -1.36
CA GLY A 95 10.24 -9.64 -0.03
C GLY A 95 9.40 -10.52 0.91
N PHE A 96 8.07 -10.47 0.80
CA PHE A 96 7.17 -11.29 1.62
C PHE A 96 7.06 -12.75 1.18
N GLY A 97 7.33 -13.04 -0.08
CA GLY A 97 7.14 -14.38 -0.62
C GLY A 97 5.69 -14.87 -0.47
N ARG A 98 5.51 -16.08 0.03
CA ARG A 98 4.19 -16.74 0.10
C ARG A 98 3.22 -16.18 1.14
N LEU A 99 3.65 -15.24 1.98
CA LEU A 99 2.75 -14.57 2.94
C LEU A 99 1.69 -13.72 2.24
N VAL A 100 1.93 -13.32 1.01
CA VAL A 100 1.03 -12.49 0.20
C VAL A 100 0.75 -13.16 -1.15
N LYS A 101 -0.30 -12.70 -1.82
CA LYS A 101 -0.50 -13.07 -3.23
C LYS A 101 0.66 -12.55 -4.07
N GLN A 102 1.11 -13.35 -5.04
CA GLN A 102 2.27 -13.04 -5.88
C GLN A 102 1.94 -12.14 -7.07
N TYR A 103 0.92 -11.33 -6.94
CA TYR A 103 0.50 -10.31 -7.90
C TYR A 103 0.00 -9.07 -7.16
N VAL A 104 -0.01 -7.93 -7.83
CA VAL A 104 -0.58 -6.69 -7.28
C VAL A 104 -2.07 -6.66 -7.59
N PRO A 105 -2.96 -6.67 -6.58
CA PRO A 105 -4.37 -6.41 -6.80
C PRO A 105 -4.56 -5.01 -7.40
N ILE A 106 -5.39 -4.89 -8.42
CA ILE A 106 -5.61 -3.64 -9.14
C ILE A 106 -7.02 -3.07 -9.00
N THR A 107 -7.91 -3.81 -8.37
CA THR A 107 -9.27 -3.37 -8.04
C THR A 107 -9.53 -3.51 -6.55
N LEU A 108 -10.50 -2.74 -6.06
CA LEU A 108 -10.91 -2.83 -4.66
C LEU A 108 -11.44 -4.23 -4.31
N ALA A 109 -12.17 -4.87 -5.23
CA ALA A 109 -12.65 -6.24 -5.08
C ALA A 109 -11.51 -7.26 -4.98
N GLU A 110 -10.47 -7.12 -5.80
CA GLU A 110 -9.29 -7.98 -5.72
C GLU A 110 -8.51 -7.79 -4.41
N VAL A 111 -8.38 -6.55 -3.94
CA VAL A 111 -7.77 -6.25 -2.63
C VAL A 111 -8.54 -6.95 -1.51
N ALA A 112 -9.85 -6.81 -1.49
CA ALA A 112 -10.71 -7.43 -0.47
C ALA A 112 -10.62 -8.95 -0.50
N LYS A 113 -10.63 -9.55 -1.67
CA LYS A 113 -10.48 -11.01 -1.84
C LYS A 113 -9.13 -11.51 -1.33
N ALA A 114 -8.04 -10.86 -1.72
CA ALA A 114 -6.70 -11.21 -1.25
C ALA A 114 -6.57 -11.03 0.27
N PHE A 115 -7.20 -10.01 0.83
CA PHE A 115 -7.23 -9.77 2.28
C PHE A 115 -7.94 -10.89 3.03
N ASP A 116 -9.09 -11.35 2.53
CA ASP A 116 -9.83 -12.46 3.13
C ASP A 116 -9.02 -13.76 3.08
N GLU A 117 -8.28 -14.00 2.01
CA GLU A 117 -7.51 -15.22 1.81
C GLU A 117 -6.17 -15.25 2.57
N LYS A 118 -5.47 -14.13 2.65
CA LYS A 118 -4.09 -14.05 3.18
C LYS A 118 -3.96 -13.25 4.47
N GLY A 119 -4.82 -12.27 4.71
CA GLY A 119 -4.71 -11.35 5.84
C GLY A 119 -3.52 -10.38 5.74
N LEU A 120 -2.75 -10.43 4.68
CA LEU A 120 -1.71 -9.48 4.32
C LEU A 120 -1.74 -9.27 2.81
N VAL A 121 -1.92 -8.02 2.40
CA VAL A 121 -2.01 -7.63 0.99
C VAL A 121 -1.10 -6.45 0.73
N VAL A 122 -0.42 -6.46 -0.40
CA VAL A 122 0.37 -5.31 -0.87
C VAL A 122 -0.23 -4.84 -2.19
N THR A 123 -0.56 -3.56 -2.26
CA THR A 123 -1.11 -2.94 -3.47
C THR A 123 -0.47 -1.57 -3.73
N GLY A 124 -0.74 -1.02 -4.88
CA GLY A 124 -0.41 0.35 -5.26
C GLY A 124 -1.67 1.16 -5.55
N GLY A 125 -1.58 2.16 -6.41
CA GLY A 125 -2.72 2.93 -6.88
C GLY A 125 -3.75 2.06 -7.60
N LEU A 126 -5.04 2.36 -7.42
CA LEU A 126 -6.14 1.62 -8.02
C LEU A 126 -6.76 2.36 -9.21
N HIS A 127 -7.09 3.64 -9.04
CA HIS A 127 -7.79 4.42 -10.07
C HIS A 127 -7.07 5.74 -10.38
N PRO A 128 -7.07 6.17 -11.66
CA PRO A 128 -6.62 7.50 -12.05
C PRO A 128 -7.42 8.58 -11.29
N GLY A 129 -6.74 9.68 -10.94
CA GLY A 129 -7.36 10.78 -10.20
C GLY A 129 -7.48 10.56 -8.69
N GLN A 130 -7.12 9.37 -8.19
CA GLN A 130 -7.05 9.10 -6.76
C GLN A 130 -5.61 9.09 -6.27
N SER A 131 -5.32 9.86 -5.22
CA SER A 131 -4.05 9.74 -4.50
C SER A 131 -3.94 8.38 -3.79
N THR A 132 -2.74 7.97 -3.45
CA THR A 132 -2.55 6.76 -2.63
C THR A 132 -3.16 6.91 -1.23
N ASN A 133 -3.29 8.13 -0.71
CA ASN A 133 -4.04 8.40 0.52
C ASN A 133 -5.54 8.09 0.35
N ALA A 134 -6.15 8.56 -0.75
CA ALA A 134 -7.55 8.27 -1.05
C ALA A 134 -7.77 6.77 -1.26
N THR A 135 -6.87 6.10 -1.97
CA THR A 135 -6.89 4.64 -2.14
C THR A 135 -6.84 3.92 -0.79
N ALA A 136 -5.93 4.30 0.09
CA ALA A 136 -5.82 3.72 1.43
C ALA A 136 -7.11 3.89 2.24
N SER A 137 -7.73 5.06 2.17
CA SER A 137 -9.01 5.34 2.86
C SER A 137 -10.16 4.47 2.34
N LEU A 138 -10.27 4.30 1.02
CA LEU A 138 -11.28 3.43 0.42
C LEU A 138 -11.09 1.97 0.80
N ILE A 139 -9.84 1.51 0.83
CA ILE A 139 -9.51 0.15 1.25
C ILE A 139 -9.87 -0.03 2.73
N ALA A 140 -9.53 0.93 3.59
CA ALA A 140 -9.83 0.88 5.01
C ALA A 140 -11.34 0.73 5.26
N GLU A 141 -12.15 1.49 4.55
CA GLU A 141 -13.61 1.37 4.61
C GLU A 141 -14.07 -0.02 4.15
N ARG A 142 -13.53 -0.50 3.03
CA ARG A 142 -13.93 -1.78 2.41
C ARG A 142 -13.63 -3.00 3.28
N ILE A 143 -12.50 -3.02 3.98
CA ILE A 143 -12.09 -4.14 4.84
C ILE A 143 -12.55 -3.99 6.28
N GLY A 144 -13.18 -2.88 6.64
CA GLY A 144 -13.57 -2.57 8.01
C GLY A 144 -12.36 -2.40 8.92
N ALA A 145 -11.38 -1.58 8.52
CA ALA A 145 -10.20 -1.30 9.32
C ALA A 145 -10.54 -0.57 10.62
N ASP A 146 -9.73 -0.82 11.64
CA ASP A 146 -9.84 -0.20 12.97
C ASP A 146 -9.40 1.26 12.98
#